data_f4272e16aac0d62bc90a309b31eb3032
#
_entry.id   f4272e16aac0d62bc90a309b31eb3032
#
_cell.length_a   1.000
_cell.length_b   1.000
_cell.length_c   1.000
_cell.angle_alpha   90.00
_cell.angle_beta   90.00
_cell.angle_gamma   90.00
#
_symmetry.space_group_name_H-M   'P 1'
#
loop_
_entity.id
_entity.type
_entity.pdbx_description
1 polymer ?
#
loop_
_entity_poly.entity_id
_entity_poly.type
_entity_poly.pdbx_seq_one_letter_code
_entity_poly.pdbx_strand_id
1 'polypeptide(L)'
;MIIVLACDTFSTHNNGTTISAQRLVSELRKKGHEVRVITTGEPGEGLYICPRYQHGLVSTLASWQGVSIGKPDDEVILKALEGADVVHCYMPFVLSKRVAKLAKQGGVACTAAFHCQPEDITYNLGMSSCGFMADFFYWALREFFYKKVNYIHCPSQFIADELEKNHYKGKRYVISNGISERFQHEDIPKIPQLKGKFCILMVGRLSKEKRQDVLIKACLLSKHAQNIQLILAGHGPKETKYRRMAQKLPNPAIFGFYSQEDLVRLINMCDLYVHASDVEIEAISCMEAFACGLVP
;
A
#
# COMPACT_ATOMS: atom_id res chain seq x y z
N MET A 1 0.68 -21.05 -16.47
CA MET A 1 1.34 -19.87 -17.06
C MET A 1 2.54 -19.50 -16.21
N ILE A 2 3.56 -18.93 -16.84
CA ILE A 2 4.70 -18.31 -16.17
C ILE A 2 4.42 -16.79 -16.11
N ILE A 3 4.20 -16.29 -14.90
CA ILE A 3 3.85 -14.89 -14.64
C ILE A 3 5.03 -14.22 -13.93
N VAL A 4 5.50 -13.10 -14.46
CA VAL A 4 6.56 -12.31 -13.83
C VAL A 4 5.94 -11.07 -13.16
N LEU A 5 6.23 -10.84 -11.89
CA LEU A 5 5.88 -9.62 -11.18
C LEU A 5 7.14 -8.74 -11.04
N ALA A 6 7.09 -7.50 -11.47
CA ALA A 6 8.15 -6.52 -11.22
C ALA A 6 7.73 -5.54 -10.13
N CYS A 7 8.36 -5.67 -8.96
CA CYS A 7 8.04 -4.88 -7.76
C CYS A 7 9.31 -4.52 -7.01
N ASP A 8 9.64 -3.24 -6.95
CA ASP A 8 10.91 -2.75 -6.36
C ASP A 8 11.10 -3.17 -4.89
N THR A 9 10.02 -3.30 -4.13
CA THR A 9 10.01 -3.71 -2.72
C THR A 9 9.03 -4.85 -2.53
N PHE A 10 9.51 -6.03 -2.17
CA PHE A 10 8.67 -7.21 -2.00
C PHE A 10 8.82 -7.90 -0.63
N SER A 11 10.02 -7.88 -0.05
CA SER A 11 10.35 -8.64 1.17
C SER A 11 9.98 -7.93 2.48
N THR A 12 9.43 -6.70 2.43
CA THR A 12 9.04 -5.96 3.63
C THR A 12 7.54 -6.01 3.86
N HIS A 13 7.10 -5.96 5.11
CA HIS A 13 5.67 -5.93 5.47
C HIS A 13 5.19 -4.53 5.88
N ASN A 14 5.88 -3.47 5.43
CA ASN A 14 5.73 -2.13 5.99
C ASN A 14 4.72 -1.23 5.25
N ASN A 15 4.20 -1.67 4.12
CA ASN A 15 3.22 -0.87 3.36
C ASN A 15 2.18 -1.74 2.64
N GLY A 16 1.00 -1.18 2.38
CA GLY A 16 -0.12 -1.87 1.75
C GLY A 16 0.19 -2.39 0.34
N THR A 17 1.00 -1.68 -0.42
CA THR A 17 1.40 -2.07 -1.79
C THR A 17 2.21 -3.38 -1.78
N THR A 18 3.16 -3.51 -0.85
CA THR A 18 3.96 -4.74 -0.71
C THR A 18 3.11 -5.92 -0.26
N ILE A 19 2.23 -5.71 0.73
CA ILE A 19 1.29 -6.74 1.22
C ILE A 19 0.38 -7.21 0.08
N SER A 20 -0.14 -6.28 -0.70
CA SER A 20 -0.98 -6.57 -1.87
C SER A 20 -0.21 -7.36 -2.94
N ALA A 21 1.05 -7.00 -3.23
CA ALA A 21 1.90 -7.74 -4.16
C ALA A 21 2.18 -9.18 -3.70
N GLN A 22 2.50 -9.37 -2.41
CA GLN A 22 2.73 -10.69 -1.81
C GLN A 22 1.46 -11.56 -1.86
N ARG A 23 0.31 -10.96 -1.60
CA ARG A 23 -1.00 -11.63 -1.69
C ARG A 23 -1.28 -12.06 -3.12
N LEU A 24 -1.09 -11.18 -4.10
CA LEU A 24 -1.26 -11.52 -5.52
C LEU A 24 -0.38 -12.70 -5.92
N VAL A 25 0.91 -12.70 -5.55
CA VAL A 25 1.83 -13.80 -5.84
C VAL A 25 1.35 -15.11 -5.19
N SER A 26 0.95 -15.05 -3.92
CA SER A 26 0.43 -16.22 -3.20
C SER A 26 -0.80 -16.81 -3.88
N GLU A 27 -1.78 -15.98 -4.25
CA GLU A 27 -3.01 -16.44 -4.89
C GLU A 27 -2.77 -17.00 -6.30
N LEU A 28 -1.87 -16.39 -7.07
CA LEU A 28 -1.49 -16.92 -8.38
C LEU A 28 -0.80 -18.28 -8.27
N ARG A 29 0.09 -18.45 -7.28
CA ARG A 29 0.74 -19.75 -7.00
C ARG A 29 -0.27 -20.81 -6.56
N LYS A 30 -1.24 -20.48 -5.70
CA LYS A 30 -2.34 -21.38 -5.31
C LYS A 30 -3.17 -21.83 -6.51
N LYS A 31 -3.32 -20.97 -7.53
CA LYS A 31 -3.99 -21.30 -8.80
C LYS A 31 -3.13 -22.12 -9.77
N GLY A 32 -1.95 -22.55 -9.36
CA GLY A 32 -1.07 -23.41 -10.15
C GLY A 32 -0.22 -22.66 -11.20
N HIS A 33 -0.04 -21.35 -11.07
CA HIS A 33 0.85 -20.60 -11.93
C HIS A 33 2.29 -20.59 -11.37
N GLU A 34 3.27 -20.66 -12.23
CA GLU A 34 4.65 -20.31 -11.88
C GLU A 34 4.76 -18.80 -11.77
N VAL A 35 5.16 -18.31 -10.61
CA VAL A 35 5.28 -16.86 -10.38
C VAL A 35 6.70 -16.52 -9.98
N ARG A 36 7.34 -15.70 -10.82
CA ARG A 36 8.67 -15.14 -10.62
C ARG A 36 8.55 -13.67 -10.23
N VAL A 37 9.38 -13.21 -9.29
CA VAL A 37 9.32 -11.82 -8.80
C VAL A 37 10.66 -11.14 -9.03
N ILE A 38 10.70 -10.10 -9.86
CA ILE A 38 11.85 -9.22 -10.01
C ILE A 38 11.74 -8.14 -8.92
N THR A 39 12.70 -8.13 -8.00
CA THR A 39 12.66 -7.24 -6.84
C THR A 39 14.06 -6.87 -6.36
N THR A 40 14.12 -6.12 -5.25
CA THR A 40 15.37 -5.85 -4.52
C THR A 40 15.33 -6.51 -3.16
N GLY A 41 16.49 -6.77 -2.56
CA GLY A 41 16.58 -7.28 -1.19
C GLY A 41 17.27 -8.63 -1.11
N GLU A 42 16.85 -9.46 -0.15
CA GLU A 42 17.45 -10.76 0.09
C GLU A 42 16.96 -11.80 -0.92
N PRO A 43 17.81 -12.76 -1.30
CA PRO A 43 17.43 -13.88 -2.14
C PRO A 43 16.32 -14.73 -1.52
N GLY A 44 15.48 -15.33 -2.35
CA GLY A 44 14.42 -16.23 -1.94
C GLY A 44 13.87 -17.02 -3.11
N GLU A 45 13.01 -17.98 -2.86
CA GLU A 45 12.43 -18.84 -3.88
C GLU A 45 11.58 -18.05 -4.87
N GLY A 46 11.90 -18.16 -6.15
CA GLY A 46 11.20 -17.43 -7.21
C GLY A 46 11.49 -15.92 -7.22
N LEU A 47 12.48 -15.44 -6.46
CA LEU A 47 12.91 -14.05 -6.44
C LEU A 47 14.14 -13.84 -7.34
N TYR A 48 14.06 -12.85 -8.19
CA TYR A 48 15.11 -12.38 -9.08
C TYR A 48 15.59 -11.02 -8.59
N ILE A 49 16.78 -11.00 -7.96
CA ILE A 49 17.22 -9.85 -7.17
C ILE A 49 18.02 -8.89 -8.03
N CYS A 50 17.50 -7.69 -8.21
CA CYS A 50 18.22 -6.55 -8.77
C CYS A 50 18.89 -5.73 -7.67
N PRO A 51 20.03 -5.07 -7.94
CA PRO A 51 20.66 -4.15 -7.01
C PRO A 51 19.72 -3.00 -6.64
N ARG A 52 20.02 -2.30 -5.53
CA ARG A 52 19.31 -1.07 -5.13
C ARG A 52 20.12 0.16 -5.51
N TYR A 53 19.42 1.24 -5.83
CA TYR A 53 20.07 2.56 -5.81
C TYR A 53 20.35 2.94 -4.36
N GLN A 54 21.63 3.11 -4.02
CA GLN A 54 22.08 3.42 -2.66
C GLN A 54 22.13 4.92 -2.38
N HIS A 55 22.30 5.76 -3.41
CA HIS A 55 22.51 7.20 -3.30
C HIS A 55 21.67 7.98 -4.31
N GLY A 56 21.25 9.18 -3.92
CA GLY A 56 20.50 10.12 -4.74
C GLY A 56 19.25 10.64 -4.05
N LEU A 57 18.81 11.82 -4.45
CA LEU A 57 17.66 12.52 -3.81
C LEU A 57 16.38 11.68 -3.87
N VAL A 58 16.16 11.02 -5.00
CA VAL A 58 14.95 10.19 -5.22
C VAL A 58 14.97 8.92 -4.37
N SER A 59 16.14 8.26 -4.24
CA SER A 59 16.27 7.07 -3.38
C SER A 59 16.11 7.40 -1.90
N THR A 60 16.60 8.56 -1.48
CA THR A 60 16.44 9.06 -0.09
C THR A 60 14.96 9.36 0.22
N LEU A 61 14.26 10.05 -0.69
CA LEU A 61 12.84 10.35 -0.52
C LEU A 61 11.98 9.07 -0.52
N ALA A 62 12.30 8.11 -1.39
CA ALA A 62 11.61 6.82 -1.43
C ALA A 62 11.85 6.00 -0.16
N SER A 63 13.09 6.01 0.37
CA SER A 63 13.42 5.28 1.60
C SER A 63 12.66 5.82 2.83
N TRP A 64 12.41 7.12 2.89
CA TRP A 64 11.56 7.71 3.95
C TRP A 64 10.11 7.20 3.89
N GLN A 65 9.65 6.78 2.72
CA GLN A 65 8.35 6.14 2.53
C GLN A 65 8.40 4.61 2.68
N GLY A 66 9.56 4.04 3.02
CA GLY A 66 9.73 2.58 3.14
C GLY A 66 9.79 1.87 1.79
N VAL A 67 10.08 2.60 0.71
CA VAL A 67 10.20 2.06 -0.65
C VAL A 67 11.67 2.04 -1.05
N SER A 68 12.14 0.88 -1.56
CA SER A 68 13.45 0.77 -2.23
C SER A 68 13.26 0.99 -3.72
N ILE A 69 14.24 1.62 -4.38
CA ILE A 69 14.23 1.74 -5.85
C ILE A 69 15.28 0.78 -6.41
N GLY A 70 14.82 -0.13 -7.27
CA GLY A 70 15.66 -1.12 -7.93
C GLY A 70 16.49 -0.49 -9.06
N LYS A 71 17.79 -0.78 -9.08
CA LYS A 71 18.66 -0.54 -10.25
C LYS A 71 18.47 -1.71 -11.22
N PRO A 72 18.01 -1.47 -12.45
CA PRO A 72 17.82 -2.56 -13.40
C PRO A 72 19.12 -3.32 -13.67
N ASP A 73 19.00 -4.64 -13.70
CA ASP A 73 20.04 -5.56 -14.12
C ASP A 73 19.47 -6.42 -15.26
N ASP A 74 20.01 -6.26 -16.45
CA ASP A 74 19.45 -6.88 -17.65
C ASP A 74 19.56 -8.40 -17.63
N GLU A 75 20.63 -8.97 -17.07
CA GLU A 75 20.80 -10.44 -17.00
C GLU A 75 19.75 -11.04 -16.07
N VAL A 76 19.55 -10.43 -14.91
CA VAL A 76 18.53 -10.84 -13.94
C VAL A 76 17.13 -10.73 -14.54
N ILE A 77 16.83 -9.62 -15.23
CA ILE A 77 15.53 -9.37 -15.84
C ILE A 77 15.27 -10.39 -16.97
N LEU A 78 16.23 -10.59 -17.88
CA LEU A 78 16.08 -11.53 -19.00
C LEU A 78 15.89 -12.97 -18.52
N LYS A 79 16.64 -13.38 -17.49
CA LYS A 79 16.46 -14.68 -16.86
C LYS A 79 15.06 -14.84 -16.24
N ALA A 80 14.52 -13.80 -15.62
CA ALA A 80 13.17 -13.85 -15.09
C ALA A 80 12.10 -13.91 -16.19
N LEU A 81 12.34 -13.28 -17.34
CA LEU A 81 11.43 -13.23 -18.49
C LEU A 81 11.50 -14.46 -19.39
N GLU A 82 12.48 -15.34 -19.21
CA GLU A 82 12.66 -16.53 -20.06
C GLU A 82 11.41 -17.43 -20.00
N GLY A 83 10.76 -17.65 -21.15
CA GLY A 83 9.53 -18.43 -21.27
C GLY A 83 8.31 -17.83 -20.57
N ALA A 84 8.37 -16.58 -20.11
CA ALA A 84 7.25 -15.93 -19.44
C ALA A 84 6.10 -15.61 -20.41
N ASP A 85 4.87 -15.86 -19.97
CA ASP A 85 3.66 -15.51 -20.71
C ASP A 85 3.30 -14.03 -20.57
N VAL A 86 3.50 -13.49 -19.36
CA VAL A 86 3.14 -12.11 -19.03
C VAL A 86 4.03 -11.56 -17.94
N VAL A 87 4.31 -10.25 -18.01
CA VAL A 87 4.88 -9.48 -16.91
C VAL A 87 3.90 -8.44 -16.41
N HIS A 88 3.77 -8.33 -15.09
CA HIS A 88 2.98 -7.31 -14.40
C HIS A 88 3.89 -6.37 -13.63
N CYS A 89 3.96 -5.12 -14.07
CA CYS A 89 4.75 -4.06 -13.42
C CYS A 89 3.94 -3.41 -12.30
N TYR A 90 4.39 -3.55 -11.05
CA TYR A 90 3.63 -3.13 -9.88
C TYR A 90 3.80 -1.64 -9.54
N MET A 91 4.99 -1.07 -9.78
CA MET A 91 5.30 0.33 -9.51
C MET A 91 5.91 0.99 -10.75
N PRO A 92 5.64 2.27 -11.03
CA PRO A 92 6.09 2.97 -12.23
C PRO A 92 7.53 3.50 -12.11
N PHE A 93 8.45 2.69 -11.56
CA PHE A 93 9.84 3.12 -11.35
C PHE A 93 10.78 2.65 -12.47
N VAL A 94 12.06 2.97 -12.30
CA VAL A 94 13.10 2.67 -13.31
C VAL A 94 13.21 1.18 -13.59
N LEU A 95 13.08 0.33 -12.58
CA LEU A 95 13.08 -1.13 -12.71
C LEU A 95 11.95 -1.58 -13.64
N SER A 96 10.71 -1.24 -13.33
CA SER A 96 9.53 -1.59 -14.14
C SER A 96 9.62 -1.06 -15.57
N LYS A 97 10.16 0.16 -15.76
CA LYS A 97 10.39 0.73 -17.09
C LYS A 97 11.36 -0.12 -17.92
N ARG A 98 12.43 -0.62 -17.30
CA ARG A 98 13.40 -1.49 -17.98
C ARG A 98 12.81 -2.86 -18.28
N VAL A 99 12.12 -3.45 -17.30
CA VAL A 99 11.41 -4.73 -17.45
C VAL A 99 10.41 -4.66 -18.60
N ALA A 100 9.54 -3.64 -18.64
CA ALA A 100 8.58 -3.47 -19.72
C ALA A 100 9.23 -3.32 -21.10
N LYS A 101 10.40 -2.64 -21.17
CA LYS A 101 11.17 -2.53 -22.42
C LYS A 101 11.70 -3.89 -22.89
N LEU A 102 12.30 -4.66 -22.00
CA LEU A 102 12.87 -5.98 -22.32
C LEU A 102 11.77 -7.00 -22.64
N ALA A 103 10.66 -6.99 -21.89
CA ALA A 103 9.49 -7.81 -22.16
C ALA A 103 8.94 -7.55 -23.57
N LYS A 104 8.80 -6.28 -23.99
CA LYS A 104 8.37 -5.93 -25.34
C LYS A 104 9.33 -6.42 -26.41
N GLN A 105 10.65 -6.37 -26.17
CA GLN A 105 11.65 -6.87 -27.09
C GLN A 105 11.60 -8.39 -27.23
N GLY A 106 11.30 -9.10 -26.13
CA GLY A 106 11.15 -10.56 -26.10
C GLY A 106 9.74 -11.06 -26.47
N GLY A 107 8.82 -10.17 -26.88
CA GLY A 107 7.44 -10.57 -27.23
C GLY A 107 6.57 -10.97 -26.03
N VAL A 108 7.02 -10.71 -24.80
CA VAL A 108 6.26 -10.99 -23.56
C VAL A 108 5.20 -9.91 -23.34
N ALA A 109 3.96 -10.34 -23.08
CA ALA A 109 2.87 -9.42 -22.76
C ALA A 109 3.18 -8.61 -21.49
N CYS A 110 2.86 -7.31 -21.49
CA CYS A 110 3.15 -6.42 -20.37
C CYS A 110 1.89 -5.70 -19.90
N THR A 111 1.63 -5.79 -18.60
CA THR A 111 0.58 -5.06 -17.88
C THR A 111 1.21 -4.24 -16.75
N ALA A 112 0.50 -3.24 -16.23
CA ALA A 112 0.98 -2.48 -15.08
C ALA A 112 -0.16 -2.17 -14.11
N ALA A 113 0.15 -2.09 -12.83
CA ALA A 113 -0.74 -1.56 -11.81
C ALA A 113 -0.49 -0.07 -11.57
N PHE A 114 -1.51 0.64 -11.09
CA PHE A 114 -1.38 2.01 -10.65
C PHE A 114 -1.49 2.08 -9.12
N HIS A 115 -0.32 2.01 -8.46
CA HIS A 115 -0.18 2.05 -7.00
C HIS A 115 0.62 3.25 -6.48
N CYS A 116 0.87 4.24 -7.34
CA CYS A 116 1.62 5.43 -6.97
C CYS A 116 0.75 6.66 -7.25
N GLN A 117 -0.05 7.06 -6.27
CA GLN A 117 -0.96 8.19 -6.41
C GLN A 117 -0.18 9.52 -6.26
N PRO A 118 -0.24 10.43 -7.24
CA PRO A 118 0.44 11.74 -7.18
C PRO A 118 0.08 12.58 -5.97
N GLU A 119 -1.15 12.51 -5.48
CA GLU A 119 -1.59 13.23 -4.29
C GLU A 119 -0.81 12.80 -3.04
N ASP A 120 -0.47 11.51 -2.91
CA ASP A 120 0.38 11.04 -1.80
C ASP A 120 1.78 11.69 -1.86
N ILE A 121 2.34 11.81 -3.06
CA ILE A 121 3.64 12.47 -3.26
C ILE A 121 3.56 13.94 -2.85
N THR A 122 2.58 14.68 -3.38
CA THR A 122 2.41 16.12 -3.10
C THR A 122 2.10 16.38 -1.64
N TYR A 123 1.32 15.51 -1.01
CA TYR A 123 0.97 15.60 0.41
C TYR A 123 2.22 15.45 1.30
N ASN A 124 3.05 14.45 1.02
CA ASN A 124 4.28 14.20 1.76
C ASN A 124 5.36 15.29 1.54
N LEU A 125 5.37 15.92 0.36
CA LEU A 125 6.24 17.07 0.08
C LEU A 125 5.71 18.40 0.65
N GLY A 126 4.53 18.41 1.27
CA GLY A 126 3.91 19.62 1.80
C GLY A 126 3.29 20.53 0.76
N MET A 127 3.07 20.04 -0.46
CA MET A 127 2.51 20.77 -1.61
C MET A 127 1.05 20.39 -1.91
N SER A 128 0.34 19.83 -0.94
CA SER A 128 -1.04 19.34 -1.11
C SER A 128 -2.07 20.44 -1.50
N SER A 129 -1.76 21.70 -1.23
CA SER A 129 -2.59 22.85 -1.64
C SER A 129 -2.34 23.30 -3.08
N CYS A 130 -1.37 22.74 -3.78
CA CYS A 130 -1.01 23.08 -5.15
C CYS A 130 -1.55 22.02 -6.13
N GLY A 131 -2.83 22.13 -6.54
CA GLY A 131 -3.47 21.14 -7.41
C GLY A 131 -2.69 20.83 -8.70
N PHE A 132 -2.08 21.86 -9.33
CA PHE A 132 -1.27 21.68 -10.54
C PHE A 132 -0.06 20.75 -10.35
N MET A 133 0.41 20.57 -9.12
CA MET A 133 1.55 19.66 -8.84
C MET A 133 1.13 18.19 -8.95
N ALA A 134 -0.08 17.84 -8.54
CA ALA A 134 -0.60 16.48 -8.74
C ALA A 134 -0.76 16.21 -10.25
N ASP A 135 -1.34 17.14 -11.00
CA ASP A 135 -1.48 17.03 -12.46
C ASP A 135 -0.13 16.88 -13.16
N PHE A 136 0.88 17.63 -12.72
CA PHE A 136 2.26 17.48 -13.20
C PHE A 136 2.82 16.07 -12.94
N PHE A 137 2.62 15.51 -11.73
CA PHE A 137 3.07 14.15 -11.44
C PHE A 137 2.29 13.09 -12.22
N TYR A 138 0.97 13.27 -12.44
CA TYR A 138 0.20 12.41 -13.35
C TYR A 138 0.80 12.44 -14.74
N TRP A 139 1.04 13.64 -15.30
CA TRP A 139 1.68 13.80 -16.61
C TRP A 139 3.06 13.13 -16.63
N ALA A 140 3.90 13.37 -15.64
CA ALA A 140 5.25 12.83 -15.56
C ALA A 140 5.26 11.28 -15.52
N LEU A 141 4.41 10.65 -14.68
CA LEU A 141 4.28 9.19 -14.61
C LEU A 141 3.76 8.62 -15.93
N ARG A 142 2.78 9.28 -16.56
CA ARG A 142 2.27 8.88 -17.87
C ARG A 142 3.39 8.88 -18.91
N GLU A 143 4.14 9.98 -19.05
CA GLU A 143 5.22 10.13 -20.03
C GLU A 143 6.39 9.20 -19.73
N PHE A 144 6.73 9.04 -18.47
CA PHE A 144 7.84 8.20 -18.06
C PHE A 144 7.59 6.71 -18.31
N PHE A 145 6.36 6.24 -18.01
CA PHE A 145 6.09 4.80 -17.97
C PHE A 145 4.79 4.40 -18.66
N TYR A 146 3.63 4.93 -18.23
CA TYR A 146 2.31 4.36 -18.59
C TYR A 146 1.92 4.53 -20.06
N LYS A 147 2.43 5.52 -20.78
CA LYS A 147 2.14 5.65 -22.21
C LYS A 147 2.62 4.47 -23.06
N LYS A 148 3.47 3.61 -22.52
CA LYS A 148 4.00 2.41 -23.17
C LYS A 148 3.30 1.13 -22.73
N VAL A 149 2.32 1.24 -21.84
CA VAL A 149 1.57 0.12 -21.28
C VAL A 149 0.15 0.13 -21.84
N ASN A 150 -0.28 -1.00 -22.40
CA ASN A 150 -1.59 -1.12 -23.00
C ASN A 150 -2.71 -1.47 -22.01
N TYR A 151 -2.37 -2.09 -20.88
CA TYR A 151 -3.30 -2.61 -19.89
C TYR A 151 -2.90 -2.16 -18.49
N ILE A 152 -3.78 -1.39 -17.84
CA ILE A 152 -3.53 -0.80 -16.53
C ILE A 152 -4.53 -1.36 -15.52
N HIS A 153 -4.03 -2.00 -14.50
CA HIS A 153 -4.80 -2.40 -13.32
C HIS A 153 -5.01 -1.18 -12.42
N CYS A 154 -6.26 -0.88 -12.14
CA CYS A 154 -6.70 0.19 -11.24
C CYS A 154 -7.34 -0.46 -10.01
N PRO A 155 -6.83 -0.25 -8.79
CA PRO A 155 -7.41 -0.87 -7.59
C PRO A 155 -8.82 -0.40 -7.27
N SER A 156 -9.21 0.78 -7.73
CA SER A 156 -10.54 1.32 -7.51
C SER A 156 -11.06 2.08 -8.75
N GLN A 157 -12.38 2.28 -8.82
CA GLN A 157 -13.00 3.09 -9.86
C GLN A 157 -12.48 4.54 -9.81
N PHE A 158 -12.29 5.10 -8.61
CA PHE A 158 -11.69 6.41 -8.42
C PHE A 158 -10.35 6.55 -9.17
N ILE A 159 -9.47 5.57 -9.04
CA ILE A 159 -8.18 5.57 -9.76
C ILE A 159 -8.38 5.47 -11.28
N ALA A 160 -9.31 4.65 -11.74
CA ALA A 160 -9.60 4.57 -13.18
C ALA A 160 -10.08 5.90 -13.75
N ASP A 161 -10.95 6.61 -13.01
CA ASP A 161 -11.49 7.93 -13.39
C ASP A 161 -10.39 9.01 -13.39
N GLU A 162 -9.50 9.01 -12.38
CA GLU A 162 -8.36 9.94 -12.34
C GLU A 162 -7.37 9.69 -13.49
N LEU A 163 -7.14 8.43 -13.87
CA LEU A 163 -6.31 8.13 -15.05
C LEU A 163 -6.96 8.57 -16.36
N GLU A 164 -8.28 8.48 -16.47
CA GLU A 164 -9.02 8.99 -17.62
C GLU A 164 -8.91 10.50 -17.74
N LYS A 165 -9.21 11.21 -16.66
CA LYS A 165 -9.08 12.66 -16.54
C LYS A 165 -7.66 13.14 -16.91
N ASN A 166 -6.64 12.39 -16.55
CA ASN A 166 -5.24 12.69 -16.85
C ASN A 166 -4.75 12.09 -18.18
N HIS A 167 -5.67 11.69 -19.08
CA HIS A 167 -5.40 11.26 -20.46
C HIS A 167 -4.49 10.02 -20.59
N TYR A 168 -4.59 9.05 -19.67
CA TYR A 168 -3.94 7.76 -19.82
C TYR A 168 -4.67 6.92 -20.86
N LYS A 169 -3.96 6.47 -21.90
CA LYS A 169 -4.56 5.77 -23.05
C LYS A 169 -4.69 4.25 -22.87
N GLY A 170 -3.96 3.65 -21.93
CA GLY A 170 -4.04 2.21 -21.65
C GLY A 170 -5.45 1.81 -21.24
N LYS A 171 -5.89 0.61 -21.66
CA LYS A 171 -7.17 0.04 -21.22
C LYS A 171 -7.11 -0.20 -19.70
N ARG A 172 -8.02 0.41 -18.97
CA ARG A 172 -8.12 0.32 -17.51
C ARG A 172 -8.99 -0.87 -17.10
N TYR A 173 -8.49 -1.63 -16.13
CA TYR A 173 -9.23 -2.72 -15.50
C TYR A 173 -9.35 -2.40 -14.01
N VAL A 174 -10.57 -2.22 -13.55
CA VAL A 174 -10.87 -1.96 -12.15
C VAL A 174 -10.98 -3.31 -11.44
N ILE A 175 -9.98 -3.63 -10.64
CA ILE A 175 -9.89 -4.88 -9.90
C ILE A 175 -9.34 -4.54 -8.52
N SER A 176 -10.10 -4.83 -7.46
CA SER A 176 -9.63 -4.62 -6.08
C SER A 176 -8.37 -5.44 -5.78
N ASN A 177 -7.50 -4.90 -4.94
CA ASN A 177 -6.38 -5.67 -4.37
C ASN A 177 -6.85 -6.79 -3.45
N GLY A 178 -8.12 -6.77 -3.07
CA GLY A 178 -8.72 -7.74 -2.18
C GLY A 178 -8.18 -7.68 -0.75
N ILE A 179 -8.68 -8.57 0.08
CA ILE A 179 -8.23 -8.80 1.45
C ILE A 179 -7.91 -10.27 1.65
N SER A 180 -7.22 -10.60 2.74
CA SER A 180 -6.98 -12.00 3.11
C SER A 180 -8.27 -12.62 3.65
N GLU A 181 -8.53 -13.89 3.30
CA GLU A 181 -9.64 -14.70 3.83
C GLU A 181 -9.62 -14.86 5.36
N ARG A 182 -8.50 -14.51 6.01
CA ARG A 182 -8.37 -14.50 7.47
C ARG A 182 -9.20 -13.41 8.14
N PHE A 183 -9.50 -12.32 7.43
CA PHE A 183 -10.34 -11.26 7.95
C PHE A 183 -11.80 -11.68 7.86
N GLN A 184 -12.30 -12.21 8.96
CA GLN A 184 -13.67 -12.67 9.14
C GLN A 184 -14.17 -12.23 10.50
N HIS A 185 -15.49 -12.14 10.64
CA HIS A 185 -16.09 -11.85 11.93
C HIS A 185 -15.92 -13.04 12.89
N GLU A 186 -15.42 -12.76 14.07
CA GLU A 186 -15.23 -13.71 15.16
C GLU A 186 -15.67 -13.08 16.49
N ASP A 187 -16.38 -13.81 17.32
CA ASP A 187 -16.77 -13.37 18.66
C ASP A 187 -15.56 -13.46 19.62
N ILE A 188 -14.69 -12.45 19.55
CA ILE A 188 -13.50 -12.37 20.40
C ILE A 188 -13.78 -11.44 21.58
N PRO A 189 -13.74 -11.95 22.84
CA PRO A 189 -13.96 -11.12 24.00
C PRO A 189 -12.83 -10.10 24.18
N LYS A 190 -13.18 -8.90 24.63
CA LYS A 190 -12.21 -7.87 24.97
C LYS A 190 -11.26 -8.36 26.09
N ILE A 191 -9.97 -8.14 25.88
CA ILE A 191 -8.96 -8.37 26.91
C ILE A 191 -9.22 -7.49 28.13
N PRO A 192 -8.72 -7.84 29.33
CA PRO A 192 -9.01 -7.11 30.57
C PRO A 192 -8.80 -5.60 30.48
N GLN A 193 -7.77 -5.16 29.77
CA GLN A 193 -7.40 -3.74 29.59
C GLN A 193 -8.44 -2.94 28.78
N LEU A 194 -9.24 -3.61 27.96
CA LEU A 194 -10.25 -3.01 27.08
C LEU A 194 -11.68 -3.15 27.61
N LYS A 195 -11.87 -3.94 28.69
CA LYS A 195 -13.21 -4.16 29.28
C LYS A 195 -13.80 -2.84 29.78
N GLY A 196 -15.08 -2.63 29.48
CA GLY A 196 -15.82 -1.44 29.90
C GLY A 196 -15.48 -0.16 29.12
N LYS A 197 -14.60 -0.24 28.11
CA LYS A 197 -14.28 0.88 27.23
C LYS A 197 -14.90 0.70 25.86
N PHE A 198 -15.24 1.83 25.22
CA PHE A 198 -15.59 1.88 23.80
C PHE A 198 -14.28 2.00 22.99
N CYS A 199 -13.91 0.93 22.30
CA CYS A 199 -12.64 0.81 21.60
C CYS A 199 -12.77 1.33 20.19
N ILE A 200 -12.02 2.37 19.85
CA ILE A 200 -11.93 2.95 18.51
C ILE A 200 -10.60 2.56 17.91
N LEU A 201 -10.63 1.90 16.76
CA LEU A 201 -9.45 1.45 16.03
C LEU A 201 -9.23 2.25 14.75
N MET A 202 -7.99 2.60 14.49
CA MET A 202 -7.52 3.05 13.18
C MET A 202 -6.26 2.28 12.81
N VAL A 203 -6.28 1.64 11.65
CA VAL A 203 -5.14 0.87 11.11
C VAL A 203 -4.51 1.63 9.96
N GLY A 204 -3.20 1.78 9.99
CA GLY A 204 -2.45 2.39 8.90
C GLY A 204 -1.15 3.03 9.35
N ARG A 205 -0.35 3.44 8.35
CA ARG A 205 0.92 4.14 8.59
C ARG A 205 0.67 5.42 9.40
N LEU A 206 1.49 5.66 10.41
CA LEU A 206 1.40 6.89 11.20
C LEU A 206 2.07 8.06 10.46
N SER A 207 1.33 8.66 9.54
CA SER A 207 1.82 9.64 8.57
C SER A 207 0.85 10.82 8.41
N LYS A 208 1.27 11.84 7.67
CA LYS A 208 0.50 13.09 7.57
C LYS A 208 -0.81 12.88 6.83
N GLU A 209 -0.80 12.12 5.74
CA GLU A 209 -1.96 11.83 4.88
C GLU A 209 -3.03 10.96 5.56
N LYS A 210 -2.62 10.15 6.55
CA LYS A 210 -3.56 9.27 7.29
C LYS A 210 -4.34 9.99 8.38
N ARG A 211 -3.97 11.21 8.74
CA ARG A 211 -4.74 12.11 9.60
C ARG A 211 -5.14 11.55 10.97
N GLN A 212 -4.29 10.74 11.61
CA GLN A 212 -4.53 10.29 12.99
C GLN A 212 -4.69 11.47 13.97
N ASP A 213 -4.14 12.63 13.63
CA ASP A 213 -4.32 13.86 14.43
C ASP A 213 -5.79 14.31 14.51
N VAL A 214 -6.57 14.09 13.45
CA VAL A 214 -8.01 14.40 13.44
C VAL A 214 -8.75 13.47 14.41
N LEU A 215 -8.47 12.18 14.34
CA LEU A 215 -9.09 11.19 15.21
C LEU A 215 -8.73 11.42 16.69
N ILE A 216 -7.45 11.69 17.00
CA ILE A 216 -7.01 12.01 18.38
C ILE A 216 -7.77 13.23 18.90
N LYS A 217 -7.90 14.29 18.08
CA LYS A 217 -8.65 15.50 18.46
C LYS A 217 -10.14 15.21 18.66
N ALA A 218 -10.74 14.41 17.77
CA ALA A 218 -12.15 14.03 17.89
C ALA A 218 -12.42 13.26 19.19
N CYS A 219 -11.57 12.29 19.54
CA CYS A 219 -11.65 11.57 20.81
C CYS A 219 -11.51 12.52 22.02
N LEU A 220 -10.59 13.50 21.95
CA LEU A 220 -10.36 14.46 23.01
C LEU A 220 -11.57 15.39 23.24
N LEU A 221 -12.22 15.81 22.15
CA LEU A 221 -13.39 16.71 22.18
C LEU A 221 -14.72 16.00 22.46
N SER A 222 -14.71 14.67 22.42
CA SER A 222 -15.93 13.90 22.67
C SER A 222 -16.42 14.05 24.11
N LYS A 223 -17.72 14.24 24.29
CA LYS A 223 -18.37 14.17 25.61
C LYS A 223 -18.21 12.81 26.30
N HIS A 224 -17.86 11.77 25.53
CA HIS A 224 -17.63 10.42 26.01
C HIS A 224 -16.13 10.06 26.15
N ALA A 225 -15.23 11.04 26.09
CA ALA A 225 -13.78 10.83 26.11
C ALA A 225 -13.30 9.89 27.23
N GLN A 226 -13.93 9.95 28.41
CA GLN A 226 -13.60 9.07 29.57
C GLN A 226 -13.85 7.58 29.30
N ASN A 227 -14.76 7.26 28.38
CA ASN A 227 -15.13 5.88 28.05
C ASN A 227 -14.43 5.37 26.78
N ILE A 228 -13.78 6.25 26.01
CA ILE A 228 -13.11 5.88 24.76
C ILE A 228 -11.71 5.32 25.05
N GLN A 229 -11.40 4.18 24.44
CA GLN A 229 -10.04 3.68 24.28
C GLN A 229 -9.64 3.79 22.82
N LEU A 230 -8.72 4.70 22.51
CA LEU A 230 -8.18 4.84 21.16
C LEU A 230 -7.04 3.85 20.94
N ILE A 231 -7.07 3.17 19.80
CA ILE A 231 -6.03 2.23 19.35
C ILE A 231 -5.56 2.64 17.95
N LEU A 232 -4.26 2.90 17.81
CA LEU A 232 -3.62 3.28 16.56
C LEU A 232 -2.64 2.17 16.16
N ALA A 233 -3.05 1.34 15.21
CA ALA A 233 -2.30 0.18 14.74
C ALA A 233 -1.45 0.55 13.53
N GLY A 234 -0.14 0.64 13.73
CA GLY A 234 0.84 0.94 12.68
C GLY A 234 2.06 1.70 13.20
N HIS A 235 3.03 1.88 12.31
CA HIS A 235 4.22 2.70 12.52
C HIS A 235 4.31 3.81 11.47
N GLY A 236 5.11 4.85 11.73
CA GLY A 236 5.36 5.85 10.72
C GLY A 236 6.03 7.13 11.23
N PRO A 237 6.38 8.04 10.32
CA PRO A 237 7.20 9.22 10.63
C PRO A 237 6.53 10.22 11.57
N LYS A 238 5.23 10.13 11.79
CA LYS A 238 4.47 11.02 12.70
C LYS A 238 4.17 10.39 14.07
N GLU A 239 4.68 9.20 14.36
CA GLU A 239 4.40 8.46 15.59
C GLU A 239 4.71 9.29 16.85
N THR A 240 5.90 9.88 16.94
CA THR A 240 6.29 10.71 18.10
C THR A 240 5.35 11.88 18.32
N LYS A 241 4.91 12.54 17.21
CA LYS A 241 3.94 13.63 17.29
C LYS A 241 2.59 13.13 17.81
N TYR A 242 2.10 12.01 17.26
CA TYR A 242 0.78 11.48 17.63
C TYR A 242 0.76 10.93 19.06
N ARG A 243 1.84 10.29 19.51
CA ARG A 243 1.98 9.88 20.91
C ARG A 243 1.90 11.08 21.86
N ARG A 244 2.60 12.19 21.54
CA ARG A 244 2.53 13.44 22.34
C ARG A 244 1.11 14.04 22.37
N MET A 245 0.41 14.03 21.24
CA MET A 245 -0.96 14.51 21.18
C MET A 245 -1.91 13.64 22.01
N ALA A 246 -1.76 12.33 21.93
CA ALA A 246 -2.58 11.35 22.61
C ALA A 246 -2.38 11.32 24.14
N GLN A 247 -1.28 11.87 24.68
CA GLN A 247 -1.08 12.04 26.12
C GLN A 247 -2.15 12.90 26.80
N LYS A 248 -2.88 13.71 26.03
CA LYS A 248 -3.99 14.55 26.54
C LYS A 248 -5.31 13.79 26.68
N LEU A 249 -5.39 12.56 26.16
CA LEU A 249 -6.60 11.73 26.26
C LEU A 249 -6.77 11.23 27.70
N PRO A 250 -8.02 11.14 28.20
CA PRO A 250 -8.30 10.58 29.53
C PRO A 250 -7.81 9.14 29.70
N ASN A 251 -7.95 8.33 28.64
CA ASN A 251 -7.33 6.99 28.56
C ASN A 251 -6.15 7.07 27.59
N PRO A 252 -4.93 6.69 28.02
CA PRO A 252 -3.78 6.68 27.13
C PRO A 252 -4.02 5.84 25.88
N ALA A 253 -3.78 6.42 24.70
CA ALA A 253 -3.95 5.68 23.45
C ALA A 253 -2.96 4.54 23.34
N ILE A 254 -3.40 3.40 22.82
CA ILE A 254 -2.57 2.24 22.53
C ILE A 254 -1.98 2.41 21.13
N PHE A 255 -0.66 2.32 21.04
CA PHE A 255 0.08 2.32 19.78
C PHE A 255 0.79 1.00 19.63
N GLY A 256 0.64 0.33 18.50
CA GLY A 256 1.30 -0.94 18.24
C GLY A 256 1.40 -1.26 16.75
N PHE A 257 2.32 -2.17 16.43
CA PHE A 257 2.39 -2.82 15.13
C PHE A 257 2.03 -4.29 15.33
N TYR A 258 1.11 -4.79 14.56
CA TYR A 258 0.50 -6.09 14.77
C TYR A 258 0.79 -7.01 13.58
N SER A 259 0.97 -8.29 13.85
CA SER A 259 0.92 -9.31 12.81
C SER A 259 -0.48 -9.33 12.17
N GLN A 260 -0.63 -9.94 11.01
CA GLN A 260 -1.97 -10.05 10.41
C GLN A 260 -2.95 -10.84 11.28
N GLU A 261 -2.46 -11.87 11.99
CA GLU A 261 -3.27 -12.66 12.91
C GLU A 261 -3.73 -11.85 14.12
N ASP A 262 -2.80 -11.11 14.74
CA ASP A 262 -3.14 -10.24 15.87
C ASP A 262 -4.03 -9.08 15.44
N LEU A 263 -3.89 -8.59 14.20
CA LEU A 263 -4.74 -7.53 13.66
C LEU A 263 -6.19 -8.01 13.49
N VAL A 264 -6.42 -9.23 13.00
CA VAL A 264 -7.76 -9.83 12.94
C VAL A 264 -8.39 -9.87 14.33
N ARG A 265 -7.66 -10.36 15.33
CA ARG A 265 -8.14 -10.38 16.73
C ARG A 265 -8.44 -8.99 17.26
N LEU A 266 -7.56 -8.03 16.99
CA LEU A 266 -7.72 -6.65 17.44
C LEU A 266 -8.97 -6.00 16.82
N ILE A 267 -9.20 -6.19 15.52
CA ILE A 267 -10.38 -5.66 14.82
C ILE A 267 -11.65 -6.23 15.47
N ASN A 268 -11.71 -7.55 15.69
CA ASN A 268 -12.87 -8.22 16.28
C ASN A 268 -13.12 -7.86 17.76
N MET A 269 -12.13 -7.30 18.48
CA MET A 269 -12.30 -6.80 19.84
C MET A 269 -12.77 -5.34 19.92
N CYS A 270 -12.72 -4.59 18.82
CA CYS A 270 -13.04 -3.17 18.79
C CYS A 270 -14.53 -2.94 18.50
N ASP A 271 -15.02 -1.73 18.85
CA ASP A 271 -16.43 -1.36 18.67
C ASP A 271 -16.64 -0.46 17.45
N LEU A 272 -15.61 0.25 17.01
CA LEU A 272 -15.65 1.18 15.88
C LEU A 272 -14.31 1.20 15.15
N TYR A 273 -14.36 1.14 13.84
CA TYR A 273 -13.22 1.45 12.97
C TYR A 273 -13.34 2.89 12.48
N VAL A 274 -12.24 3.63 12.44
CA VAL A 274 -12.22 4.99 11.87
C VAL A 274 -11.16 5.09 10.80
N HIS A 275 -11.52 5.69 9.68
CA HIS A 275 -10.61 5.97 8.58
C HIS A 275 -10.62 7.47 8.25
N ALA A 276 -9.58 8.19 8.68
CA ALA A 276 -9.49 9.65 8.55
C ALA A 276 -8.57 10.11 7.40
N SER A 277 -8.17 9.20 6.53
CA SER A 277 -7.18 9.45 5.47
C SER A 277 -7.64 10.49 4.45
N ASP A 278 -6.77 11.43 4.10
CA ASP A 278 -7.02 12.41 3.02
C ASP A 278 -6.70 11.80 1.63
N VAL A 279 -5.85 10.77 1.58
CA VAL A 279 -5.40 10.14 0.31
C VAL A 279 -5.45 8.63 0.43
N GLU A 280 -6.15 7.99 -0.50
CA GLU A 280 -6.26 6.52 -0.63
C GLU A 280 -6.42 6.10 -2.08
N ILE A 281 -5.68 5.08 -2.46
CA ILE A 281 -5.86 4.37 -3.74
C ILE A 281 -7.00 3.36 -3.59
N GLU A 282 -6.93 2.59 -2.51
CA GLU A 282 -7.93 1.65 -2.03
C GLU A 282 -7.72 1.43 -0.53
N ALA A 283 -8.75 1.67 0.25
CA ALA A 283 -8.68 1.60 1.71
C ALA A 283 -8.74 0.15 2.20
N ILE A 284 -7.66 -0.64 1.97
CA ILE A 284 -7.60 -2.07 2.31
C ILE A 284 -7.95 -2.31 3.77
N SER A 285 -7.46 -1.48 4.69
CA SER A 285 -7.77 -1.62 6.12
C SER A 285 -9.24 -1.37 6.48
N CYS A 286 -9.97 -0.57 5.68
CA CYS A 286 -11.43 -0.46 5.80
C CYS A 286 -12.10 -1.77 5.38
N MET A 287 -11.68 -2.35 4.26
CA MET A 287 -12.24 -3.62 3.78
C MET A 287 -11.96 -4.75 4.76
N GLU A 288 -10.79 -4.77 5.38
CA GLU A 288 -10.42 -5.72 6.44
C GLU A 288 -11.34 -5.57 7.66
N ALA A 289 -11.60 -4.32 8.09
CA ALA A 289 -12.53 -4.03 9.17
C ALA A 289 -13.97 -4.46 8.85
N PHE A 290 -14.45 -4.15 7.63
CA PHE A 290 -15.78 -4.59 7.18
C PHE A 290 -15.93 -6.11 7.15
N ALA A 291 -14.92 -6.82 6.67
CA ALA A 291 -14.94 -8.28 6.62
C ALA A 291 -15.02 -8.91 8.03
N CYS A 292 -14.48 -8.23 9.03
CA CYS A 292 -14.62 -8.60 10.43
C CYS A 292 -15.95 -8.08 11.07
N GLY A 293 -16.85 -7.49 10.29
CA GLY A 293 -18.12 -6.95 10.78
C GLY A 293 -18.01 -5.62 11.55
N LEU A 294 -16.83 -5.01 11.56
CA LEU A 294 -16.60 -3.74 12.22
C LEU A 294 -16.93 -2.58 11.27
N VAL A 295 -18.00 -1.87 11.56
CA VAL A 295 -18.46 -0.73 10.76
C VAL A 295 -17.60 0.50 11.07
N PRO A 296 -17.23 1.31 10.07
CA PRO A 296 -16.53 2.57 10.25
C PRO A 296 -17.48 3.69 10.65
#